data_5a4fa0bd78cdf17415ba5bef69c8868a
#
_entry.id   5a4fa0bd78cdf17415ba5bef69c8868a
#
_cell.length_a   1.000
_cell.length_b   1.000
_cell.length_c   1.000
_cell.angle_alpha   90.00
_cell.angle_beta   90.00
_cell.angle_gamma   90.00
#
_symmetry.space_group_name_H-M   'P 1'
#
loop_
_entity.id
_entity.type
_entity.pdbx_description
1 polymer ?
#
loop_
_entity_poly.entity_id
_entity_poly.type
_entity_poly.pdbx_seq_one_letter_code
_entity_poly.pdbx_strand_id
1 'polypeptide(L)'
;IGYLPEDTQRQALIGAMSVEQNICMSQLLAPGLLCGCGRASFTHTASDYMERLRIDCQSPQQPVSQLSWGNQQKVNVAKWLQANCSILIMEEPFKGIAPAALLDLYNYVCQFVLGGASILLISSNYAELAGLCDAVLVMKEGHIAKRLPRGADATARSILEALS
;
A
#
# COMPACT_ATOMS: atom_id res chain seq x y z
N ILE A 1 -8.68 -9.51 -4.78
CA ILE A 1 -7.33 -9.50 -4.16
C ILE A 1 -6.50 -8.45 -4.86
N GLY A 2 -5.89 -7.55 -4.10
CA GLY A 2 -4.89 -6.58 -4.55
C GLY A 2 -3.48 -7.06 -4.24
N TYR A 3 -2.50 -6.59 -5.02
CA TYR A 3 -1.08 -6.88 -4.80
C TYR A 3 -0.23 -5.64 -5.01
N LEU A 4 0.51 -5.26 -3.99
CA LEU A 4 1.45 -4.14 -3.98
C LEU A 4 2.86 -4.73 -3.91
N PRO A 5 3.60 -4.77 -5.03
CA PRO A 5 4.96 -5.32 -5.08
C PRO A 5 6.00 -4.34 -4.51
N GLU A 6 7.15 -4.85 -4.08
CA GLU A 6 8.29 -4.03 -3.63
C GLU A 6 8.78 -3.10 -4.74
N ASP A 7 8.96 -3.60 -5.97
CA ASP A 7 9.38 -2.77 -7.11
C ASP A 7 8.20 -2.03 -7.74
N THR A 8 7.79 -0.97 -7.05
CA THR A 8 6.66 -0.13 -7.45
C THR A 8 6.80 0.45 -8.84
N GLN A 9 8.00 0.86 -9.27
CA GLN A 9 8.21 1.52 -10.56
C GLN A 9 8.03 0.58 -11.74
N ARG A 10 8.49 -0.65 -11.62
CA ARG A 10 8.47 -1.61 -12.74
C ARG A 10 7.21 -2.44 -12.78
N GLN A 11 6.61 -2.73 -11.61
CA GLN A 11 5.55 -3.74 -11.52
C GLN A 11 4.19 -3.15 -11.17
N ALA A 12 4.15 -1.94 -10.60
CA ALA A 12 2.91 -1.41 -10.05
C ALA A 12 2.38 -0.17 -10.73
N LEU A 13 3.23 0.70 -11.25
CA LEU A 13 2.84 1.97 -11.84
C LEU A 13 3.16 2.02 -13.33
N ILE A 14 2.33 2.72 -14.08
CA ILE A 14 2.61 3.04 -15.48
C ILE A 14 3.21 4.45 -15.52
N GLY A 15 4.54 4.54 -15.60
CA GLY A 15 5.31 5.78 -15.44
C GLY A 15 4.90 6.92 -16.36
N ALA A 16 4.46 6.62 -17.59
CA ALA A 16 3.99 7.60 -18.55
C ALA A 16 2.57 8.14 -18.28
N MET A 17 1.78 7.41 -17.47
CA MET A 17 0.44 7.83 -17.08
C MET A 17 0.49 8.83 -15.93
N SER A 18 -0.56 9.66 -15.83
CA SER A 18 -0.70 10.65 -14.77
C SER A 18 -0.92 9.99 -13.39
N VAL A 19 -0.74 10.78 -12.32
CA VAL A 19 -1.05 10.38 -10.96
C VAL A 19 -2.50 9.91 -10.84
N GLU A 20 -3.46 10.71 -11.35
CA GLU A 20 -4.89 10.36 -11.32
C GLU A 20 -5.19 9.06 -12.06
N GLN A 21 -4.57 8.85 -13.24
CA GLN A 21 -4.77 7.62 -14.01
C GLN A 21 -4.23 6.39 -13.29
N ASN A 22 -3.08 6.50 -12.63
CA ASN A 22 -2.53 5.41 -11.84
C ASN A 22 -3.39 5.09 -10.61
N ILE A 23 -3.89 6.10 -9.88
CA ILE A 23 -4.77 5.90 -8.73
C ILE A 23 -6.07 5.22 -9.16
N CYS A 24 -6.70 5.69 -10.23
CA CYS A 24 -8.01 5.20 -10.70
C CYS A 24 -7.92 3.99 -11.65
N MET A 25 -6.73 3.39 -11.82
CA MET A 25 -6.51 2.32 -12.81
C MET A 25 -7.45 1.11 -12.60
N SER A 26 -7.73 0.74 -11.36
CA SER A 26 -8.65 -0.37 -11.05
C SER A 26 -10.07 -0.11 -11.54
N GLN A 27 -10.51 1.14 -11.54
CA GLN A 27 -11.81 1.53 -12.09
C GLN A 27 -11.82 1.48 -13.62
N LEU A 28 -10.71 1.85 -14.26
CA LEU A 28 -10.57 1.79 -15.72
C LEU A 28 -10.63 0.36 -16.26
N LEU A 29 -10.23 -0.63 -15.45
CA LEU A 29 -10.18 -2.04 -15.82
C LEU A 29 -11.45 -2.82 -15.42
N ALA A 30 -12.38 -2.23 -14.65
CA ALA A 30 -13.58 -2.92 -14.20
C ALA A 30 -14.56 -3.10 -15.37
N PRO A 31 -15.06 -4.34 -15.63
CA PRO A 31 -16.06 -4.58 -16.65
C PRO A 31 -17.34 -3.77 -16.36
N GLY A 32 -17.78 -2.96 -17.29
CA GLY A 32 -19.01 -2.15 -17.18
C GLY A 32 -18.79 -0.68 -16.80
N LEU A 33 -17.61 -0.24 -16.36
CA LEU A 33 -17.35 1.15 -16.02
C LEU A 33 -16.84 2.02 -17.19
N LEU A 34 -16.58 1.41 -18.34
CA LEU A 34 -16.29 2.17 -19.59
C LEU A 34 -17.50 3.00 -20.08
N CYS A 35 -18.66 2.81 -19.47
CA CYS A 35 -19.92 3.47 -19.85
C CYS A 35 -20.47 4.37 -18.73
N GLY A 36 -19.76 5.43 -18.32
CA GLY A 36 -20.45 6.45 -17.55
C GLY A 36 -19.73 7.19 -16.41
N CYS A 37 -18.60 6.74 -15.91
CA CYS A 37 -17.82 7.57 -14.99
C CYS A 37 -17.07 8.63 -15.80
N GLY A 38 -17.63 9.84 -15.88
CA GLY A 38 -16.99 10.93 -16.56
C GLY A 38 -15.61 11.25 -15.96
N ARG A 39 -14.69 11.78 -16.77
CA ARG A 39 -13.33 12.19 -16.37
C ARG A 39 -13.30 13.03 -15.08
N ALA A 40 -14.33 13.81 -14.83
CA ALA A 40 -14.51 14.61 -13.61
C ALA A 40 -14.59 13.76 -12.34
N SER A 41 -15.16 12.54 -12.38
CA SER A 41 -15.24 11.64 -11.23
C SER A 41 -13.86 11.08 -10.87
N PHE A 42 -13.03 10.76 -11.85
CA PHE A 42 -11.66 10.27 -11.61
C PHE A 42 -10.79 11.34 -10.96
N THR A 43 -10.85 12.58 -11.46
CA THR A 43 -10.08 13.69 -10.91
C THR A 43 -10.47 13.96 -9.46
N HIS A 44 -11.76 13.94 -9.13
CA HIS A 44 -12.22 14.13 -7.76
C HIS A 44 -11.71 13.02 -6.84
N THR A 45 -11.88 11.75 -7.24
CA THR A 45 -11.40 10.59 -6.46
C THR A 45 -9.90 10.64 -6.26
N ALA A 46 -9.14 10.91 -7.32
CA ALA A 46 -7.68 11.01 -7.22
C ALA A 46 -7.25 12.15 -6.29
N SER A 47 -7.89 13.31 -6.39
CA SER A 47 -7.59 14.48 -5.55
C SER A 47 -7.83 14.18 -4.06
N ASP A 48 -8.91 13.46 -3.72
CA ASP A 48 -9.20 13.04 -2.36
C ASP A 48 -8.07 12.13 -1.79
N TYR A 49 -7.61 11.14 -2.55
CA TYR A 49 -6.50 10.29 -2.14
C TYR A 49 -5.15 11.03 -2.10
N MET A 50 -4.93 11.96 -3.04
CA MET A 50 -3.72 12.79 -3.05
C MET A 50 -3.62 13.66 -1.79
N GLU A 51 -4.72 14.28 -1.39
CA GLU A 51 -4.79 15.08 -0.17
C GLU A 51 -4.59 14.20 1.07
N ARG A 52 -5.36 13.12 1.21
CA ARG A 52 -5.30 12.20 2.36
C ARG A 52 -3.91 11.63 2.57
N LEU A 53 -3.25 11.14 1.51
CA LEU A 53 -1.92 10.55 1.59
C LEU A 53 -0.80 11.60 1.47
N ARG A 54 -1.15 12.88 1.37
CA ARG A 54 -0.18 13.99 1.20
C ARG A 54 0.81 13.66 0.07
N ILE A 55 0.27 13.30 -1.11
CA ILE A 55 1.08 13.05 -2.29
C ILE A 55 1.54 14.39 -2.84
N ASP A 56 2.84 14.65 -2.76
CA ASP A 56 3.44 15.88 -3.28
C ASP A 56 3.61 15.79 -4.80
N CYS A 57 2.73 16.46 -5.53
CA CYS A 57 2.75 16.60 -6.97
C CYS A 57 2.20 17.96 -7.41
N GLN A 58 2.62 18.44 -8.57
CA GLN A 58 2.20 19.74 -9.09
C GLN A 58 0.75 19.75 -9.55
N SER A 59 0.26 18.63 -10.08
CA SER A 59 -1.12 18.45 -10.50
C SER A 59 -1.47 16.97 -10.60
N PRO A 60 -2.78 16.60 -10.56
CA PRO A 60 -3.22 15.23 -10.79
C PRO A 60 -2.82 14.66 -12.17
N GLN A 61 -2.59 15.53 -13.15
CA GLN A 61 -2.20 15.18 -14.52
C GLN A 61 -0.69 14.98 -14.69
N GLN A 62 0.12 15.28 -13.67
CA GLN A 62 1.56 15.06 -13.72
C GLN A 62 1.88 13.57 -13.93
N PRO A 63 2.80 13.22 -14.85
CA PRO A 63 3.27 11.84 -15.00
C PRO A 63 3.85 11.31 -13.70
N VAL A 64 3.45 10.09 -13.30
CA VAL A 64 3.88 9.51 -12.02
C VAL A 64 5.40 9.28 -11.96
N SER A 65 6.06 9.06 -13.09
CA SER A 65 7.52 8.93 -13.18
C SER A 65 8.29 10.18 -12.74
N GLN A 66 7.66 11.35 -12.69
CA GLN A 66 8.29 12.60 -12.26
C GLN A 66 8.21 12.81 -10.74
N LEU A 67 7.49 11.96 -10.01
CA LEU A 67 7.42 12.02 -8.57
C LEU A 67 8.65 11.41 -7.92
N SER A 68 8.94 11.85 -6.68
CA SER A 68 9.91 11.15 -5.83
C SER A 68 9.47 9.72 -5.57
N TRP A 69 10.42 8.83 -5.28
CA TRP A 69 10.13 7.41 -5.02
C TRP A 69 9.08 7.23 -3.91
N GLY A 70 9.19 7.98 -2.81
CA GLY A 70 8.21 7.94 -1.72
C GLY A 70 6.81 8.37 -2.14
N ASN A 71 6.66 9.37 -3.03
CA ASN A 71 5.37 9.77 -3.57
C ASN A 71 4.81 8.74 -4.56
N GLN A 72 5.66 8.08 -5.36
CA GLN A 72 5.24 6.97 -6.21
C GLN A 72 4.71 5.80 -5.36
N GLN A 73 5.33 5.50 -4.23
CA GLN A 73 4.86 4.48 -3.30
C GLN A 73 3.48 4.84 -2.73
N LYS A 74 3.26 6.10 -2.34
CA LYS A 74 1.94 6.58 -1.89
C LYS A 74 0.88 6.46 -3.00
N VAL A 75 1.21 6.76 -4.26
CA VAL A 75 0.30 6.56 -5.41
C VAL A 75 -0.07 5.09 -5.55
N ASN A 76 0.89 4.18 -5.41
CA ASN A 76 0.64 2.74 -5.46
C ASN A 76 -0.30 2.27 -4.33
N VAL A 77 -0.08 2.76 -3.11
CA VAL A 77 -1.01 2.49 -1.99
C VAL A 77 -2.39 3.06 -2.28
N ALA A 78 -2.49 4.33 -2.73
CA ALA A 78 -3.75 4.98 -3.08
C ALA A 78 -4.56 4.16 -4.10
N LYS A 79 -3.89 3.62 -5.12
CA LYS A 79 -4.50 2.77 -6.14
C LYS A 79 -5.25 1.57 -5.54
N TRP A 80 -4.65 0.90 -4.57
CA TRP A 80 -5.24 -0.29 -3.96
C TRP A 80 -6.29 0.04 -2.90
N LEU A 81 -6.11 1.11 -2.14
CA LEU A 81 -7.14 1.61 -1.23
C LEU A 81 -8.40 2.01 -2.00
N GLN A 82 -8.23 2.70 -3.14
CA GLN A 82 -9.32 3.08 -4.03
C GLN A 82 -10.02 1.86 -4.67
N ALA A 83 -9.27 0.82 -4.98
CA ALA A 83 -9.82 -0.41 -5.55
C ALA A 83 -10.75 -1.18 -4.59
N ASN A 84 -10.77 -0.82 -3.29
CA ASN A 84 -11.62 -1.41 -2.25
C ASN A 84 -11.62 -2.95 -2.28
N CYS A 85 -10.43 -3.54 -2.43
CA CYS A 85 -10.29 -4.99 -2.46
C CYS A 85 -10.44 -5.59 -1.06
N SER A 86 -11.01 -6.80 -0.95
CA SER A 86 -11.22 -7.47 0.34
C SER A 86 -9.91 -8.03 0.94
N ILE A 87 -8.91 -8.28 0.11
CA ILE A 87 -7.59 -8.79 0.52
C ILE A 87 -6.52 -8.00 -0.21
N LEU A 88 -5.55 -7.48 0.52
CA LEU A 88 -4.41 -6.77 -0.03
C LEU A 88 -3.10 -7.41 0.43
N ILE A 89 -2.28 -7.84 -0.52
CA ILE A 89 -0.91 -8.31 -0.28
C ILE A 89 0.02 -7.13 -0.52
N MET A 90 0.88 -6.82 0.45
CA MET A 90 1.80 -5.68 0.40
C MET A 90 3.23 -6.14 0.69
N GLU A 91 4.15 -5.90 -0.25
CA GLU A 91 5.58 -6.16 -0.09
C GLU A 91 6.33 -4.83 0.12
N GLU A 92 7.01 -4.71 1.26
CA GLU A 92 7.81 -3.54 1.65
C GLU A 92 7.11 -2.19 1.38
N PRO A 93 5.82 -2.04 1.74
CA PRO A 93 5.00 -0.90 1.31
C PRO A 93 5.50 0.44 1.88
N PHE A 94 6.25 0.41 2.97
CA PHE A 94 6.70 1.59 3.71
C PHE A 94 8.16 1.95 3.46
N LYS A 95 8.87 1.13 2.70
CA LYS A 95 10.27 1.33 2.38
C LYS A 95 10.49 2.66 1.63
N GLY A 96 11.45 3.46 2.11
CA GLY A 96 11.81 4.75 1.49
C GLY A 96 10.81 5.89 1.66
N ILE A 97 9.77 5.71 2.49
CA ILE A 97 8.85 6.79 2.86
C ILE A 97 9.45 7.57 4.03
N ALA A 98 9.38 8.89 3.95
CA ALA A 98 9.88 9.75 5.02
C ALA A 98 9.12 9.50 6.34
N PRO A 99 9.80 9.48 7.51
CA PRO A 99 9.17 9.16 8.80
C PRO A 99 7.94 10.00 9.12
N ALA A 100 7.94 11.28 8.74
CA ALA A 100 6.79 12.17 8.94
C ALA A 100 5.53 11.76 8.17
N ALA A 101 5.68 11.00 7.08
CA ALA A 101 4.56 10.54 6.26
C ALA A 101 4.12 9.10 6.62
N LEU A 102 4.94 8.36 7.37
CA LEU A 102 4.63 6.97 7.73
C LEU A 102 3.40 6.84 8.62
N LEU A 103 3.24 7.72 9.60
CA LEU A 103 2.10 7.70 10.52
C LEU A 103 0.76 7.84 9.78
N ASP A 104 0.70 8.78 8.83
CA ASP A 104 -0.50 8.95 8.02
C ASP A 104 -0.80 7.67 7.22
N LEU A 105 0.23 7.08 6.63
CA LEU A 105 0.08 5.86 5.84
C LEU A 105 -0.34 4.66 6.69
N TYR A 106 0.24 4.48 7.88
CA TYR A 106 -0.19 3.44 8.83
C TYR A 106 -1.66 3.61 9.23
N ASN A 107 -2.08 4.86 9.51
CA ASN A 107 -3.48 5.14 9.84
C ASN A 107 -4.43 4.76 8.71
N TYR A 108 -4.07 5.05 7.44
CA TYR A 108 -4.90 4.66 6.29
C TYR A 108 -4.95 3.15 6.09
N VAL A 109 -3.83 2.46 6.26
CA VAL A 109 -3.77 0.99 6.22
C VAL A 109 -4.65 0.39 7.33
N CYS A 110 -4.58 0.93 8.54
CA CYS A 110 -5.45 0.51 9.65
C CYS A 110 -6.93 0.78 9.35
N GLN A 111 -7.29 1.95 8.82
CA GLN A 111 -8.67 2.25 8.43
C GLN A 111 -9.19 1.29 7.35
N PHE A 112 -8.36 0.90 6.40
CA PHE A 112 -8.72 -0.08 5.38
C PHE A 112 -9.08 -1.43 5.99
N VAL A 113 -8.31 -1.89 6.98
CA VAL A 113 -8.60 -3.13 7.73
C VAL A 113 -9.89 -2.97 8.57
N LEU A 114 -10.06 -1.83 9.25
CA LEU A 114 -11.28 -1.55 10.02
C LEU A 114 -12.54 -1.51 9.13
N GLY A 115 -12.38 -1.18 7.85
CA GLY A 115 -13.43 -1.28 6.83
C GLY A 115 -13.78 -2.72 6.40
N GLY A 116 -13.16 -3.74 7.00
CA GLY A 116 -13.45 -5.17 6.77
C GLY A 116 -12.50 -5.85 5.78
N ALA A 117 -11.44 -5.18 5.31
CA ALA A 117 -10.42 -5.81 4.48
C ALA A 117 -9.38 -6.56 5.33
N SER A 118 -8.66 -7.48 4.70
CA SER A 118 -7.52 -8.19 5.28
C SER A 118 -6.23 -7.80 4.56
N ILE A 119 -5.14 -7.68 5.30
CA ILE A 119 -3.83 -7.37 4.74
C ILE A 119 -2.84 -8.49 5.06
N LEU A 120 -2.11 -8.94 4.05
CA LEU A 120 -0.89 -9.73 4.20
C LEU A 120 0.30 -8.80 3.98
N LEU A 121 0.96 -8.41 5.08
CA LEU A 121 2.12 -7.53 5.05
C LEU A 121 3.40 -8.35 5.05
N ILE A 122 4.24 -8.14 4.05
CA ILE A 122 5.60 -8.70 3.94
C ILE A 122 6.57 -7.54 4.13
N SER A 123 7.37 -7.59 5.18
CA SER A 123 8.33 -6.53 5.50
C SER A 123 9.58 -7.09 6.17
N SER A 124 10.71 -6.48 5.88
CA SER A 124 11.98 -6.70 6.58
C SER A 124 12.11 -5.86 7.86
N ASN A 125 11.19 -4.93 8.09
CA ASN A 125 11.13 -4.12 9.30
C ASN A 125 10.32 -4.82 10.39
N TYR A 126 10.99 -5.52 11.30
CA TYR A 126 10.34 -6.28 12.36
C TYR A 126 9.55 -5.41 13.35
N ALA A 127 9.94 -4.14 13.53
CA ALA A 127 9.19 -3.22 14.37
C ALA A 127 7.82 -2.86 13.77
N GLU A 128 7.76 -2.69 12.44
CA GLU A 128 6.49 -2.50 11.71
C GLU A 128 5.58 -3.73 11.87
N LEU A 129 6.11 -4.92 11.64
CA LEU A 129 5.34 -6.15 11.79
C LEU A 129 4.79 -6.31 13.21
N ALA A 130 5.62 -6.08 14.23
CA ALA A 130 5.22 -6.18 15.62
C ALA A 130 4.15 -5.12 16.00
N GLY A 131 4.23 -3.92 15.42
CA GLY A 131 3.32 -2.82 15.73
C GLY A 131 1.98 -2.85 14.99
N LEU A 132 1.97 -3.34 13.75
CA LEU A 132 0.80 -3.25 12.87
C LEU A 132 0.00 -4.56 12.77
N CYS A 133 0.66 -5.72 12.86
CA CYS A 133 0.02 -6.99 12.54
C CYS A 133 -0.65 -7.64 13.76
N ASP A 134 -1.75 -8.35 13.52
CA ASP A 134 -2.44 -9.15 14.54
C ASP A 134 -1.74 -10.51 14.76
N ALA A 135 -0.97 -10.96 13.78
CA ALA A 135 -0.11 -12.12 13.88
C ALA A 135 1.08 -11.98 12.92
N VAL A 136 2.24 -12.45 13.33
CA VAL A 136 3.44 -12.53 12.49
C VAL A 136 3.78 -13.99 12.22
N LEU A 137 3.97 -14.32 10.95
CA LEU A 137 4.46 -15.61 10.51
C LEU A 137 5.94 -15.46 10.14
N VAL A 138 6.79 -16.17 10.85
CA VAL A 138 8.24 -16.21 10.56
C VAL A 138 8.49 -17.35 9.61
N MET A 139 9.04 -17.04 8.43
CA MET A 139 9.40 -18.03 7.42
C MET A 139 10.91 -18.27 7.42
N LYS A 140 11.32 -19.54 7.35
CA LYS A 140 12.71 -19.95 7.22
C LYS A 140 12.79 -21.14 6.26
N GLU A 141 13.67 -21.08 5.27
CA GLU A 141 13.91 -22.16 4.29
C GLU A 141 12.61 -22.67 3.60
N GLY A 142 11.71 -21.76 3.28
CA GLY A 142 10.44 -22.11 2.59
C GLY A 142 9.33 -22.65 3.49
N HIS A 143 9.55 -22.69 4.82
CA HIS A 143 8.57 -23.19 5.80
C HIS A 143 8.22 -22.12 6.84
N ILE A 144 7.00 -22.21 7.40
CA ILE A 144 6.61 -21.39 8.55
C ILE A 144 7.28 -21.99 9.79
N ALA A 145 8.34 -21.32 10.26
CA ALA A 145 9.09 -21.73 11.45
C ALA A 145 8.33 -21.40 12.75
N LYS A 146 7.64 -20.25 12.79
CA LYS A 146 6.91 -19.80 13.99
C LYS A 146 5.74 -18.90 13.64
N ARG A 147 4.69 -18.96 14.47
CA ARG A 147 3.58 -18.02 14.48
C ARG A 147 3.59 -17.26 15.81
N LEU A 148 3.63 -15.94 15.73
CA LEU A 148 3.62 -15.03 16.87
C LEU A 148 2.32 -14.24 16.85
N PRO A 149 1.36 -14.48 17.74
CA PRO A 149 0.15 -13.66 17.86
C PRO A 149 0.52 -12.28 18.43
N ARG A 150 -0.30 -11.27 18.15
CA ARG A 150 -0.13 -9.91 18.68
C ARG A 150 -0.06 -9.93 20.21
N GLY A 151 0.89 -9.17 20.76
CA GLY A 151 1.07 -9.05 22.21
C GLY A 151 2.54 -9.12 22.62
N ALA A 152 2.79 -9.56 23.87
CA ALA A 152 4.15 -9.64 24.43
C ALA A 152 5.09 -10.56 23.62
N ASP A 153 4.54 -11.52 22.88
CA ASP A 153 5.30 -12.48 22.10
C ASP A 153 5.69 -11.98 20.70
N ALA A 154 4.99 -10.99 20.15
CA ALA A 154 5.25 -10.43 18.82
C ALA A 154 6.11 -9.15 18.92
N THR A 155 7.33 -9.28 19.42
CA THR A 155 8.32 -8.19 19.45
C THR A 155 9.33 -8.35 18.32
N ALA A 156 9.97 -7.24 17.93
CA ALA A 156 11.04 -7.29 16.92
C ALA A 156 12.16 -8.26 17.32
N ARG A 157 12.43 -8.39 18.63
CA ARG A 157 13.41 -9.32 19.17
C ARG A 157 12.97 -10.78 19.01
N SER A 158 11.73 -11.11 19.35
CA SER A 158 11.23 -12.50 19.23
C SER A 158 11.09 -12.95 17.76
N ILE A 159 10.84 -12.01 16.83
CA ILE A 159 10.89 -12.29 15.39
C ILE A 159 12.31 -12.64 14.97
N LEU A 160 13.30 -11.85 15.40
CA LEU A 160 14.71 -12.09 15.09
C LEU A 160 15.22 -13.42 15.66
N GLU A 161 14.87 -13.74 16.94
CA GLU A 161 15.20 -15.00 17.59
C GLU A 161 14.60 -16.22 16.86
N ALA A 162 13.43 -16.07 16.23
CA ALA A 162 12.80 -17.14 15.47
C ALA A 162 13.43 -17.35 14.08
N LEU A 163 14.21 -16.39 13.58
CA LEU A 163 14.98 -16.49 12.33
C LEU A 163 16.35 -17.14 12.53
N SER A 164 16.89 -17.09 13.76
CA SER A 164 18.17 -17.70 14.12
C SER A 164 18.06 -19.22 14.11
#